data_93235d56de1e74dbeaad84a6b30c1697
#
_entry.id   93235d56de1e74dbeaad84a6b30c1697
#
_cell.length_a   1.000
_cell.length_b   1.000
_cell.length_c   1.000
_cell.angle_alpha   90.00
_cell.angle_beta   90.00
_cell.angle_gamma   90.00
#
_symmetry.space_group_name_H-M   'P 1'
#
loop_
_entity.id
_entity.type
_entity.pdbx_description
1 polymer ?
#
loop_
_entity_poly.entity_id
_entity_poly.type
_entity_poly.pdbx_seq_one_letter_code
_entity_poly.pdbx_strand_id
1 'polypeptide(L)'
;MKRERALQIVLVLVGLFYCFWGYLLFDDLWHSRWLSGHSDVMPMFLSLNTALGVCLLVAVKQPAKHRSLIAYGAWSSLAHGFTMTIMSAQAVAHGMHRKDSPQDIVIFGAIGVTLLALLPAKQPSPAGAPISEPRVAEC
;
A
#
# COMPACT_ATOMS: atom_id res chain seq x y z
N MET A 1 -4.46 -7.89 -22.21
CA MET A 1 -3.50 -8.98 -21.97
C MET A 1 -2.12 -8.49 -21.49
N LYS A 2 -1.35 -7.65 -22.25
CA LYS A 2 -0.01 -7.19 -21.80
C LYS A 2 -0.06 -6.31 -20.54
N ARG A 3 -1.00 -5.35 -20.46
CA ARG A 3 -1.16 -4.44 -19.32
C ARG A 3 -1.56 -5.18 -18.04
N GLU A 4 -2.42 -6.17 -18.16
CA GLU A 4 -2.88 -6.97 -17.01
C GLU A 4 -1.74 -7.82 -16.43
N ARG A 5 -0.96 -8.47 -17.29
CA ARG A 5 0.24 -9.20 -16.86
C ARG A 5 1.28 -8.27 -16.23
N ALA A 6 1.48 -7.09 -16.79
CA ALA A 6 2.39 -6.09 -16.21
C ALA A 6 1.91 -5.67 -14.81
N LEU A 7 0.60 -5.43 -14.64
CA LEU A 7 0.03 -5.12 -13.33
C LEU A 7 0.21 -6.27 -12.33
N GLN A 8 -0.03 -7.51 -12.75
CA GLN A 8 0.18 -8.69 -11.88
C GLN A 8 1.63 -8.82 -11.41
N ILE A 9 2.59 -8.61 -12.31
CA ILE A 9 4.02 -8.63 -11.97
C ILE A 9 4.35 -7.51 -10.96
N VAL A 10 3.86 -6.30 -11.22
CA VAL A 10 4.08 -5.17 -10.30
C VAL A 10 3.45 -5.44 -8.95
N LEU A 11 2.23 -5.98 -8.88
CA LEU A 11 1.56 -6.33 -7.64
C LEU A 11 2.33 -7.38 -6.83
N VAL A 12 2.93 -8.38 -7.52
CA VAL A 12 3.80 -9.37 -6.85
C VAL A 12 5.03 -8.70 -6.28
N LEU A 13 5.74 -7.90 -7.07
CA LEU A 13 6.96 -7.23 -6.63
C LEU A 13 6.70 -6.27 -5.46
N VAL A 14 5.67 -5.44 -5.56
CA VAL A 14 5.30 -4.49 -4.52
C VAL A 14 4.77 -5.22 -3.28
N GLY A 15 3.96 -6.26 -3.47
CA GLY A 15 3.45 -7.07 -2.36
C GLY A 15 4.58 -7.77 -1.60
N LEU A 16 5.55 -8.35 -2.30
CA LEU A 16 6.74 -8.97 -1.68
C LEU A 16 7.61 -7.91 -0.97
N PHE A 17 7.78 -6.74 -1.58
CA PHE A 17 8.50 -5.62 -0.96
C PHE A 17 7.87 -5.23 0.37
N TYR A 18 6.54 -5.08 0.42
CA TYR A 18 5.85 -4.78 1.68
C TYR A 18 5.85 -5.95 2.67
N CYS A 19 5.79 -7.19 2.21
CA CYS A 19 5.92 -8.37 3.09
C CYS A 19 7.31 -8.50 3.70
N PHE A 20 8.37 -8.02 3.02
CA PHE A 20 9.71 -7.97 3.59
C PHE A 20 9.77 -7.12 4.87
N TRP A 21 8.95 -6.06 4.97
CA TRP A 21 8.82 -5.27 6.19
C TRP A 21 8.23 -6.10 7.35
N GLY A 22 7.46 -7.14 7.04
CA GLY A 22 6.96 -8.09 8.04
C GLY A 22 8.08 -8.89 8.71
N TYR A 23 9.14 -9.20 7.98
CA TYR A 23 10.33 -9.81 8.57
C TYR A 23 11.00 -8.86 9.57
N LEU A 24 11.16 -7.59 9.21
CA LEU A 24 11.72 -6.58 10.11
C LEU A 24 10.83 -6.35 11.33
N LEU A 25 9.50 -6.35 11.16
CA LEU A 25 8.56 -6.29 12.26
C LEU A 25 8.73 -7.46 13.22
N PHE A 26 8.82 -8.67 12.68
CA PHE A 26 9.01 -9.88 13.49
C PHE A 26 10.32 -9.81 14.30
N ASP A 27 11.41 -9.38 13.67
CA ASP A 27 12.71 -9.21 14.31
C ASP A 27 12.68 -8.14 15.42
N ASP A 28 12.03 -7.00 15.18
CA ASP A 28 11.85 -5.94 16.18
C ASP A 28 11.02 -6.40 17.39
N LEU A 29 9.94 -7.15 17.15
CA LEU A 29 9.08 -7.68 18.22
C LEU A 29 9.79 -8.78 18.99
N TRP A 30 10.47 -9.70 18.30
CA TRP A 30 11.19 -10.83 18.94
C TRP A 30 12.28 -10.34 19.87
N HIS A 31 13.03 -9.32 19.49
CA HIS A 31 14.11 -8.75 20.30
C HIS A 31 13.66 -7.59 21.19
N SER A 32 12.37 -7.28 21.24
CA SER A 32 11.79 -6.19 22.05
C SER A 32 12.52 -4.85 21.87
N ARG A 33 13.00 -4.57 20.67
CA ARG A 33 13.80 -3.36 20.38
C ARG A 33 13.01 -2.06 20.57
N TRP A 34 11.69 -2.12 20.46
CA TRP A 34 10.79 -1.00 20.73
C TRP A 34 10.86 -0.50 22.19
N LEU A 35 11.25 -1.37 23.15
CA LEU A 35 11.41 -0.99 24.55
C LEU A 35 12.68 -0.15 24.81
N SER A 36 13.66 -0.17 23.91
CA SER A 36 14.96 0.47 24.09
C SER A 36 15.04 1.91 23.57
N GLY A 37 13.90 2.64 23.49
CA GLY A 37 13.86 4.07 23.14
C GLY A 37 13.73 4.36 21.65
N HIS A 38 13.48 3.35 20.80
CA HIS A 38 13.01 3.54 19.44
C HIS A 38 11.50 3.82 19.48
N SER A 39 11.04 4.75 18.65
CA SER A 39 9.65 5.20 18.69
C SER A 39 8.67 4.04 18.45
N ASP A 40 7.59 3.97 19.24
CA ASP A 40 6.50 2.99 19.10
C ASP A 40 5.80 3.03 17.72
N VAL A 41 6.05 4.08 16.96
CA VAL A 41 5.49 4.30 15.62
C VAL A 41 6.04 3.30 14.60
N MET A 42 7.30 2.85 14.76
CA MET A 42 7.94 1.98 13.77
C MET A 42 7.24 0.60 13.65
N PRO A 43 6.99 -0.15 14.74
CA PRO A 43 6.26 -1.42 14.64
C PRO A 43 4.85 -1.26 14.08
N MET A 44 4.15 -0.17 14.41
CA MET A 44 2.81 0.13 13.86
C MET A 44 2.88 0.36 12.35
N PHE A 45 3.85 1.15 11.88
CA PHE A 45 4.06 1.38 10.45
C PHE A 45 4.39 0.07 9.71
N LEU A 46 5.29 -0.75 10.25
CA LEU A 46 5.68 -2.03 9.66
C LEU A 46 4.50 -2.99 9.56
N SER A 47 3.63 -3.06 10.58
CA SER A 47 2.46 -3.93 10.59
C SER A 47 1.44 -3.56 9.51
N LEU A 48 1.15 -2.27 9.35
CA LEU A 48 0.24 -1.77 8.32
C LEU A 48 0.76 -2.06 6.90
N ASN A 49 2.06 -1.85 6.67
CA ASN A 49 2.66 -2.15 5.38
C ASN A 49 2.67 -3.66 5.09
N THR A 50 2.94 -4.48 6.08
CA THR A 50 2.87 -5.94 5.93
C THR A 50 1.47 -6.41 5.54
N ALA A 51 0.44 -5.90 6.24
CA ALA A 51 -0.95 -6.20 5.91
C ALA A 51 -1.31 -5.76 4.48
N LEU A 52 -0.88 -4.55 4.08
CA LEU A 52 -1.06 -4.06 2.70
C LEU A 52 -0.36 -4.99 1.70
N GLY A 53 0.86 -5.44 1.99
CA GLY A 53 1.60 -6.38 1.13
C GLY A 53 0.84 -7.68 0.89
N VAL A 54 0.33 -8.30 1.95
CA VAL A 54 -0.50 -9.51 1.86
C VAL A 54 -1.75 -9.25 1.02
N CYS A 55 -2.45 -8.15 1.24
CA CYS A 55 -3.63 -7.79 0.48
C CYS A 55 -3.34 -7.58 -1.01
N LEU A 56 -2.21 -6.94 -1.36
CA LEU A 56 -1.78 -6.76 -2.75
C LEU A 56 -1.45 -8.10 -3.42
N LEU A 57 -0.82 -9.04 -2.71
CA LEU A 57 -0.56 -10.39 -3.22
C LEU A 57 -1.86 -11.16 -3.51
N VAL A 58 -2.86 -11.03 -2.64
CA VAL A 58 -4.20 -11.61 -2.89
C VAL A 58 -4.85 -11.00 -4.12
N ALA A 59 -4.68 -9.68 -4.33
CA ALA A 59 -5.23 -8.97 -5.48
C ALA A 59 -4.62 -9.40 -6.83
N VAL A 60 -3.45 -10.04 -6.85
CA VAL A 60 -2.79 -10.53 -8.08
C VAL A 60 -3.68 -11.47 -8.89
N LYS A 61 -4.48 -12.30 -8.22
CA LYS A 61 -5.34 -13.28 -8.91
C LYS A 61 -6.45 -12.62 -9.74
N GLN A 62 -7.01 -11.52 -9.26
CA GLN A 62 -8.14 -10.82 -9.89
C GLN A 62 -8.02 -9.30 -9.70
N PRO A 63 -7.06 -8.63 -10.36
CA PRO A 63 -6.77 -7.22 -10.13
C PRO A 63 -7.97 -6.29 -10.36
N ALA A 64 -8.82 -6.64 -11.34
CA ALA A 64 -10.02 -5.86 -11.66
C ALA A 64 -11.04 -5.81 -10.52
N LYS A 65 -11.16 -6.89 -9.73
CA LYS A 65 -12.06 -6.94 -8.56
C LYS A 65 -11.49 -6.14 -7.37
N HIS A 66 -10.17 -6.06 -7.26
CA HIS A 66 -9.50 -5.40 -6.14
C HIS A 66 -8.97 -4.00 -6.51
N ARG A 67 -9.62 -3.35 -7.48
CA ARG A 67 -9.21 -2.03 -7.98
C ARG A 67 -9.10 -0.99 -6.87
N SER A 68 -10.03 -0.95 -5.92
CA SER A 68 -10.01 0.00 -4.79
C SER A 68 -8.83 -0.24 -3.86
N LEU A 69 -8.47 -1.48 -3.61
CA LEU A 69 -7.31 -1.85 -2.81
C LEU A 69 -6.00 -1.42 -3.50
N ILE A 70 -5.89 -1.65 -4.81
CA ILE A 70 -4.72 -1.22 -5.60
C ILE A 70 -4.62 0.32 -5.60
N ALA A 71 -5.74 1.01 -5.76
CA ALA A 71 -5.79 2.46 -5.66
C ALA A 71 -5.38 2.97 -4.27
N TYR A 72 -5.85 2.32 -3.21
CA TYR A 72 -5.42 2.65 -1.85
C TYR A 72 -3.93 2.46 -1.66
N GLY A 73 -3.35 1.33 -2.10
CA GLY A 73 -1.92 1.09 -2.05
C GLY A 73 -1.10 2.14 -2.80
N ALA A 74 -1.59 2.57 -3.95
CA ALA A 74 -0.96 3.62 -4.74
C ALA A 74 -0.98 4.98 -4.02
N TRP A 75 -2.15 5.41 -3.54
CA TRP A 75 -2.29 6.68 -2.83
C TRP A 75 -1.56 6.70 -1.50
N SER A 76 -1.57 5.61 -0.74
CA SER A 76 -0.82 5.52 0.53
C SER A 76 0.69 5.62 0.29
N SER A 77 1.20 5.00 -0.78
CA SER A 77 2.61 5.12 -1.16
C SER A 77 2.99 6.56 -1.54
N LEU A 78 2.14 7.24 -2.33
CA LEU A 78 2.37 8.65 -2.70
C LEU A 78 2.32 9.57 -1.48
N ALA A 79 1.32 9.38 -0.60
CA ALA A 79 1.20 10.18 0.62
C ALA A 79 2.42 9.99 1.53
N HIS A 80 2.91 8.75 1.67
CA HIS A 80 4.12 8.47 2.44
C HIS A 80 5.33 9.18 1.84
N GLY A 81 5.58 9.02 0.54
CA GLY A 81 6.69 9.70 -0.16
C GLY A 81 6.61 11.22 -0.05
N PHE A 82 5.41 11.79 -0.14
CA PHE A 82 5.19 13.23 0.03
C PHE A 82 5.51 13.69 1.45
N THR A 83 5.05 12.96 2.47
CA THR A 83 5.35 13.25 3.88
C THR A 83 6.85 13.21 4.13
N MET A 84 7.54 12.17 3.62
CA MET A 84 9.00 12.06 3.73
C MET A 84 9.73 13.24 3.06
N THR A 85 9.22 13.71 1.92
CA THR A 85 9.78 14.87 1.23
C THR A 85 9.67 16.14 2.08
N ILE A 86 8.49 16.40 2.67
CA ILE A 86 8.29 17.56 3.57
C ILE A 86 9.23 17.48 4.78
N MET A 87 9.28 16.32 5.44
CA MET A 87 10.13 16.12 6.63
C MET A 87 11.61 16.30 6.30
N SER A 88 12.05 15.83 5.13
CA SER A 88 13.42 16.01 4.66
C SER A 88 13.75 17.48 4.36
N ALA A 89 12.83 18.21 3.73
CA ALA A 89 12.98 19.63 3.47
C ALA A 89 13.06 20.46 4.77
N GLN A 90 12.21 20.15 5.76
CA GLN A 90 12.24 20.78 7.08
C GLN A 90 13.56 20.50 7.81
N ALA A 91 14.04 19.25 7.79
CA ALA A 91 15.31 18.90 8.40
C ALA A 91 16.47 19.71 7.81
N VAL A 92 16.54 19.85 6.49
CA VAL A 92 17.56 20.67 5.81
C VAL A 92 17.43 22.14 6.21
N ALA A 93 16.21 22.69 6.23
CA ALA A 93 15.97 24.08 6.63
C ALA A 93 16.42 24.38 8.06
N HIS A 94 16.38 23.39 8.96
CA HIS A 94 16.85 23.50 10.35
C HIS A 94 18.31 23.07 10.54
N GLY A 95 19.08 22.87 9.47
CA GLY A 95 20.49 22.47 9.53
C GLY A 95 20.73 21.07 10.07
N MET A 96 19.69 20.23 10.12
CA MET A 96 19.80 18.85 10.57
C MET A 96 20.06 17.92 9.38
N HIS A 97 21.10 17.08 9.50
CA HIS A 97 21.33 16.00 8.55
C HIS A 97 20.41 14.81 8.90
N ARG A 98 19.35 14.62 8.14
CA ARG A 98 18.49 13.45 8.28
C ARG A 98 19.19 12.24 7.65
N LYS A 99 19.23 11.13 8.39
CA LYS A 99 19.79 9.86 7.90
C LYS A 99 18.86 9.14 6.90
N ASP A 100 17.62 9.62 6.76
CA ASP A 100 16.67 8.99 5.82
C ASP A 100 17.16 9.19 4.40
N SER A 101 17.29 8.08 3.72
CA SER A 101 17.81 8.06 2.36
C SER A 101 16.80 8.69 1.40
N PRO A 102 17.23 9.59 0.49
CA PRO A 102 16.38 10.05 -0.60
C PRO A 102 15.83 8.90 -1.46
N GLN A 103 16.44 7.72 -1.33
CA GLN A 103 16.00 6.50 -2.00
C GLN A 103 14.57 6.10 -1.60
N ASP A 104 14.18 6.27 -0.33
CA ASP A 104 12.85 5.90 0.15
C ASP A 104 11.76 6.74 -0.53
N ILE A 105 12.00 8.05 -0.69
CA ILE A 105 11.09 8.97 -1.38
C ILE A 105 10.89 8.52 -2.83
N VAL A 106 11.98 8.16 -3.51
CA VAL A 106 11.93 7.71 -4.91
C VAL A 106 11.22 6.36 -5.02
N ILE A 107 11.50 5.42 -4.13
CA ILE A 107 10.87 4.09 -4.13
C ILE A 107 9.36 4.21 -3.93
N PHE A 108 8.90 4.89 -2.89
CA PHE A 108 7.46 5.05 -2.62
C PHE A 108 6.75 5.87 -3.71
N GLY A 109 7.40 6.89 -4.24
CA GLY A 109 6.90 7.66 -5.39
C GLY A 109 6.73 6.79 -6.63
N ALA A 110 7.75 6.00 -6.97
CA ALA A 110 7.73 5.09 -8.12
C ALA A 110 6.65 4.00 -7.97
N ILE A 111 6.51 3.40 -6.79
CA ILE A 111 5.45 2.43 -6.49
C ILE A 111 4.07 3.06 -6.71
N GLY A 112 3.82 4.22 -6.11
CA GLY A 112 2.53 4.88 -6.21
C GLY A 112 2.15 5.26 -7.64
N VAL A 113 3.07 5.88 -8.38
CA VAL A 113 2.86 6.25 -9.79
C VAL A 113 2.64 5.01 -10.66
N THR A 114 3.44 3.97 -10.51
CA THR A 114 3.32 2.74 -11.30
C THR A 114 1.98 2.04 -11.06
N LEU A 115 1.54 1.92 -9.82
CA LEU A 115 0.25 1.33 -9.47
C LEU A 115 -0.92 2.15 -10.04
N LEU A 116 -0.86 3.49 -10.00
CA LEU A 116 -1.89 4.34 -10.60
C LEU A 116 -1.91 4.21 -12.12
N ALA A 117 -0.75 4.21 -12.78
CA ALA A 117 -0.65 4.08 -14.23
C ALA A 117 -1.21 2.74 -14.74
N LEU A 118 -1.04 1.67 -13.96
CA LEU A 118 -1.52 0.34 -14.30
C LEU A 118 -2.92 0.03 -13.74
N LEU A 119 -3.54 0.95 -12.99
CA LEU A 119 -4.83 0.73 -12.34
C LEU A 119 -5.89 0.26 -13.36
N PRO A 120 -6.60 -0.87 -13.11
CA PRO A 120 -7.62 -1.37 -14.03
C PRO A 120 -8.72 -0.34 -14.27
N ALA A 121 -9.29 -0.33 -15.48
CA ALA A 121 -10.46 0.51 -15.77
C ALA A 121 -11.61 0.15 -14.82
N LYS A 122 -12.40 1.18 -14.45
CA LYS A 122 -13.61 0.94 -13.65
C LYS A 122 -14.56 0.07 -14.45
N GLN A 123 -14.90 -1.10 -13.91
CA GLN A 123 -15.97 -1.91 -14.53
C GLN A 123 -17.29 -1.14 -14.43
N PRO A 124 -18.06 -1.05 -15.52
CA PRO A 124 -19.41 -0.48 -15.43
C PRO A 124 -20.16 -1.27 -14.36
N SER A 125 -20.74 -0.59 -13.39
CA SER A 125 -21.69 -1.21 -12.49
C SER A 125 -22.82 -1.78 -13.36
N PRO A 126 -23.29 -3.02 -13.16
CA PRO A 126 -24.49 -3.49 -13.87
C PRO A 126 -25.61 -2.53 -13.51
N ALA A 127 -25.86 -1.57 -14.41
CA ALA A 127 -26.96 -0.64 -14.29
C ALA A 127 -28.25 -1.46 -14.38
N GLY A 128 -29.01 -1.52 -13.28
CA GLY A 128 -30.38 -2.00 -13.32
C GLY A 128 -30.56 -3.51 -13.09
N ALA A 129 -29.90 -4.12 -12.11
CA ALA A 129 -30.54 -5.24 -11.46
C ALA A 129 -31.81 -4.67 -10.77
N PRO A 130 -33.04 -5.02 -11.18
CA PRO A 130 -34.24 -4.59 -10.46
C PRO A 130 -34.06 -5.05 -9.02
N ILE A 131 -34.23 -4.13 -8.07
CA ILE A 131 -34.33 -4.47 -6.66
C ILE A 131 -35.47 -5.49 -6.60
N SER A 132 -35.11 -6.76 -6.40
CA SER A 132 -36.14 -7.76 -6.13
C SER A 132 -36.80 -7.32 -4.83
N GLU A 133 -37.99 -6.74 -4.95
CA GLU A 133 -38.85 -6.47 -3.81
C GLU A 133 -38.88 -7.70 -2.92
N PRO A 134 -38.63 -7.58 -1.63
CA PRO A 134 -38.81 -8.70 -0.73
C PRO A 134 -40.28 -9.10 -0.84
N ARG A 135 -40.54 -10.29 -1.40
CA ARG A 135 -41.86 -10.88 -1.46
C ARG A 135 -42.32 -11.06 0.00
N VAL A 136 -43.12 -10.11 0.47
CA VAL A 136 -43.79 -10.22 1.76
C VAL A 136 -44.65 -11.49 1.62
N ALA A 137 -44.24 -12.54 2.32
CA ALA A 137 -45.09 -13.73 2.46
C ALA A 137 -46.29 -13.29 3.28
N GLU A 138 -47.40 -13.14 2.59
CA GLU A 138 -48.71 -13.05 3.25
C GLU A 138 -48.93 -14.37 3.99
N CYS A 139 -49.01 -14.30 5.32
CA CYS A 139 -49.60 -15.31 6.18
C CYS A 139 -51.11 -15.09 6.29
#